data_176b3d0615f69259ab65b8ff65e758e8
#
_entry.id   176b3d0615f69259ab65b8ff65e758e8
#
_cell.length_a   1.000
_cell.length_b   1.000
_cell.length_c   1.000
_cell.angle_alpha   90.00
_cell.angle_beta   90.00
_cell.angle_gamma   90.00
#
_symmetry.space_group_name_H-M   'P 1'
#
loop_
_entity.id
_entity.type
_entity.pdbx_description
1 polymer ?
#
loop_
_entity_poly.entity_id
_entity_poly.type
_entity_poly.pdbx_seq_one_letter_code
_entity_poly.pdbx_strand_id
1 'polypeptide(L)'
;MASFKIAFLLILCFFAIVFIQSGLDKVFDKKGNLDYLYSLLGSFFSRVLIRFAFYIVTVLELSSGLFCLAGLVDHFMAGSSFLGLIGLVVGSLALLVLLIGQRVSKNYEGAKTLAIYFLLAIAGIVLF
;
A
#
# COMPACT_ATOMS: atom_id res chain seq x y z
N MET A 1 23.72 -11.49 0.57
CA MET A 1 23.69 -12.16 -0.71
C MET A 1 23.13 -11.25 -1.79
N ALA A 2 23.78 -11.22 -2.94
CA ALA A 2 23.40 -10.32 -4.04
C ALA A 2 21.99 -10.60 -4.54
N SER A 3 21.58 -11.89 -4.64
CA SER A 3 20.25 -12.25 -5.12
C SER A 3 19.15 -11.78 -4.18
N PHE A 4 19.36 -11.84 -2.87
CA PHE A 4 18.39 -11.33 -1.89
C PHE A 4 18.24 -9.81 -2.01
N LYS A 5 19.36 -9.11 -2.22
CA LYS A 5 19.32 -7.65 -2.40
C LYS A 5 18.59 -7.28 -3.68
N ILE A 6 18.83 -7.99 -4.76
CA ILE A 6 18.12 -7.76 -6.02
C ILE A 6 16.63 -7.99 -5.83
N ALA A 7 16.23 -9.08 -5.17
CA ALA A 7 14.82 -9.36 -4.90
C ALA A 7 14.18 -8.25 -4.06
N PHE A 8 14.87 -7.78 -3.03
CA PHE A 8 14.39 -6.69 -2.19
C PHE A 8 14.17 -5.42 -3.02
N LEU A 9 15.14 -5.05 -3.87
CA LEU A 9 15.03 -3.85 -4.69
C LEU A 9 13.88 -3.95 -5.70
N LEU A 10 13.66 -5.13 -6.28
CA LEU A 10 12.54 -5.35 -7.20
C LEU A 10 11.19 -5.22 -6.48
N ILE A 11 11.11 -5.71 -5.25
CA ILE A 11 9.92 -5.54 -4.43
C ILE A 11 9.66 -4.05 -4.14
N LEU A 12 10.71 -3.28 -3.85
CA LEU A 12 10.56 -1.83 -3.67
C LEU A 12 10.04 -1.16 -4.94
N CYS A 13 10.55 -1.55 -6.10
CA CYS A 13 10.04 -1.04 -7.39
C CYS A 13 8.56 -1.33 -7.53
N PHE A 14 8.16 -2.57 -7.25
CA PHE A 14 6.77 -2.98 -7.37
C PHE A 14 5.86 -2.12 -6.50
N PHE A 15 6.20 -1.94 -5.22
CA PHE A 15 5.37 -1.18 -4.30
C PHE A 15 5.42 0.32 -4.59
N ALA A 16 6.55 0.85 -5.06
CA ALA A 16 6.60 2.24 -5.51
C ALA A 16 5.59 2.49 -6.62
N ILE A 17 5.54 1.61 -7.62
CA ILE A 17 4.60 1.72 -8.74
C ILE A 17 3.16 1.60 -8.24
N VAL A 18 2.86 0.54 -7.50
CA VAL A 18 1.49 0.22 -7.08
C VAL A 18 0.94 1.29 -6.14
N PHE A 19 1.70 1.67 -5.12
CA PHE A 19 1.19 2.59 -4.12
C PHE A 19 1.16 4.04 -4.58
N ILE A 20 2.13 4.47 -5.37
CA ILE A 20 2.07 5.84 -5.93
C ILE A 20 0.88 5.93 -6.88
N GLN A 21 0.70 4.97 -7.77
CA GLN A 21 -0.41 4.97 -8.70
C GLN A 21 -1.76 4.91 -7.97
N SER A 22 -1.89 4.04 -6.97
CA SER A 22 -3.12 3.89 -6.20
C SER A 22 -3.44 5.16 -5.40
N GLY A 23 -2.41 5.75 -4.76
CA GLY A 23 -2.60 6.97 -4.00
C GLY A 23 -2.96 8.15 -4.87
N LEU A 24 -2.30 8.30 -6.03
CA LEU A 24 -2.61 9.36 -6.98
C LEU A 24 -4.02 9.21 -7.53
N ASP A 25 -4.46 8.00 -7.83
CA ASP A 25 -5.82 7.76 -8.28
C ASP A 25 -6.84 8.24 -7.25
N LYS A 26 -6.58 8.02 -5.97
CA LYS A 26 -7.45 8.48 -4.89
C LYS A 26 -7.46 10.00 -4.76
N VAL A 27 -6.35 10.67 -5.07
CA VAL A 27 -6.27 12.13 -5.03
C VAL A 27 -7.00 12.73 -6.24
N PHE A 28 -6.76 12.20 -7.43
CA PHE A 28 -7.31 12.78 -8.67
C PHE A 28 -8.76 12.38 -8.92
N ASP A 29 -9.18 11.21 -8.47
CA ASP A 29 -10.57 10.75 -8.58
C ASP A 29 -11.15 10.46 -7.20
N LYS A 30 -11.04 11.43 -6.32
CA LYS A 30 -11.52 11.32 -4.94
C LYS A 30 -13.02 11.00 -4.88
N LYS A 31 -13.83 11.70 -5.68
CA LYS A 31 -15.27 11.52 -5.66
C LYS A 31 -15.66 10.11 -6.12
N GLY A 32 -15.08 9.65 -7.22
CA GLY A 32 -15.37 8.30 -7.74
C GLY A 32 -14.98 7.21 -6.76
N ASN A 33 -13.80 7.34 -6.14
CA ASN A 33 -13.35 6.39 -5.12
C ASN A 33 -14.25 6.39 -3.89
N LEU A 34 -14.63 7.58 -3.39
CA LEU A 34 -15.51 7.68 -2.21
C LEU A 34 -16.92 7.14 -2.51
N ASP A 35 -17.47 7.46 -3.69
CA ASP A 35 -18.79 6.95 -4.08
C ASP A 35 -18.79 5.42 -4.13
N TYR A 36 -17.73 4.83 -4.67
CA TYR A 36 -17.59 3.37 -4.69
C TYR A 36 -17.53 2.80 -3.27
N LEU A 37 -16.75 3.40 -2.40
CA LEU A 37 -16.62 2.93 -1.01
C LEU A 37 -17.93 3.08 -0.24
N TYR A 38 -18.66 4.17 -0.46
CA TYR A 38 -19.97 4.34 0.19
C TYR A 38 -20.94 3.26 -0.27
N SER A 39 -20.92 2.90 -1.55
CA SER A 39 -21.80 1.84 -2.05
C SER A 39 -21.40 0.47 -1.50
N LEU A 40 -20.10 0.22 -1.34
CA LEU A 40 -19.58 -1.07 -0.87
C LEU A 40 -19.72 -1.23 0.64
N LEU A 41 -19.43 -0.19 1.42
CA LEU A 41 -19.26 -0.25 2.87
C LEU A 41 -20.34 0.50 3.63
N GLY A 42 -21.22 1.23 2.96
CA GLY A 42 -22.19 2.12 3.62
C GLY A 42 -23.19 1.41 4.50
N SER A 43 -23.45 0.11 4.30
CA SER A 43 -24.32 -0.67 5.15
C SER A 43 -23.64 -1.19 6.41
N PHE A 44 -22.30 -1.10 6.49
CA PHE A 44 -21.50 -1.61 7.61
C PHE A 44 -20.90 -0.49 8.45
N PHE A 45 -20.58 0.65 7.84
CA PHE A 45 -19.89 1.76 8.49
C PHE A 45 -20.56 3.08 8.14
N SER A 46 -20.40 4.07 9.02
CA SER A 46 -20.89 5.43 8.76
C SER A 46 -20.07 6.09 7.64
N ARG A 47 -20.67 7.06 6.96
CA ARG A 47 -19.97 7.81 5.91
C ARG A 47 -18.74 8.53 6.45
N VAL A 48 -18.83 9.06 7.67
CA VAL A 48 -17.71 9.76 8.30
C VAL A 48 -16.53 8.81 8.49
N LEU A 49 -16.79 7.59 8.99
CA LEU A 49 -15.74 6.59 9.20
C LEU A 49 -15.12 6.15 7.88
N ILE A 50 -15.93 5.92 6.85
CA ILE A 50 -15.43 5.53 5.53
C ILE A 50 -14.54 6.63 4.96
N ARG A 51 -14.95 7.89 5.06
CA ARG A 51 -14.16 9.01 4.57
C ARG A 51 -12.85 9.16 5.33
N PHE A 52 -12.89 9.00 6.64
CA PHE A 52 -11.69 9.06 7.47
C PHE A 52 -10.70 7.97 7.08
N ALA A 53 -11.19 6.73 6.94
CA ALA A 53 -10.35 5.61 6.51
C ALA A 53 -9.78 5.83 5.11
N PHE A 54 -10.56 6.40 4.20
CA PHE A 54 -10.10 6.73 2.85
C PHE A 54 -8.90 7.68 2.89
N TYR A 55 -8.97 8.74 3.69
CA TYR A 55 -7.87 9.68 3.80
C TYR A 55 -6.64 9.05 4.43
N ILE A 56 -6.83 8.23 5.47
CA ILE A 56 -5.72 7.52 6.11
C ILE A 56 -5.04 6.59 5.10
N VAL A 57 -5.79 5.80 4.37
CA VAL A 57 -5.23 4.88 3.38
C VAL A 57 -4.50 5.65 2.29
N THR A 58 -5.07 6.76 1.81
CA THR A 58 -4.43 7.58 0.77
C THR A 58 -3.07 8.08 1.24
N VAL A 59 -2.99 8.61 2.46
CA VAL A 59 -1.72 9.09 3.03
C VAL A 59 -0.74 7.95 3.21
N LEU A 60 -1.19 6.80 3.71
CA LEU A 60 -0.34 5.63 3.91
C LEU A 60 0.20 5.11 2.58
N GLU A 61 -0.64 5.03 1.55
CA GLU A 61 -0.22 4.54 0.24
C GLU A 61 0.80 5.47 -0.42
N LEU A 62 0.53 6.77 -0.42
CA LEU A 62 1.47 7.74 -1.00
C LEU A 62 2.78 7.75 -0.22
N SER A 63 2.72 7.74 1.10
CA SER A 63 3.91 7.69 1.94
C SER A 63 4.72 6.43 1.67
N SER A 64 4.05 5.28 1.62
CA SER A 64 4.72 4.01 1.35
C SER A 64 5.42 4.02 -0.01
N GLY A 65 4.71 4.46 -1.05
CA GLY A 65 5.29 4.52 -2.39
C GLY A 65 6.49 5.44 -2.46
N LEU A 66 6.40 6.61 -1.83
CA LEU A 66 7.51 7.56 -1.81
C LEU A 66 8.70 7.04 -1.01
N PHE A 67 8.47 6.39 0.14
CA PHE A 67 9.55 5.79 0.91
C PHE A 67 10.21 4.63 0.15
N CYS A 68 9.44 3.82 -0.56
CA CYS A 68 10.02 2.76 -1.39
C CYS A 68 10.88 3.35 -2.50
N LEU A 69 10.41 4.40 -3.16
CA LEU A 69 11.18 5.08 -4.20
C LEU A 69 12.43 5.73 -3.62
N ALA A 70 12.31 6.40 -2.47
CA ALA A 70 13.45 6.99 -1.80
C ALA A 70 14.47 5.93 -1.37
N GLY A 71 14.00 4.76 -0.94
CA GLY A 71 14.88 3.66 -0.60
C GLY A 71 15.68 3.15 -1.78
N LEU A 72 15.05 3.09 -2.96
CA LEU A 72 15.75 2.74 -4.20
C LEU A 72 16.84 3.75 -4.54
N VAL A 73 16.47 5.04 -4.54
CA VAL A 73 17.42 6.12 -4.85
C VAL A 73 18.57 6.11 -3.84
N ASP A 74 18.27 6.00 -2.57
CA ASP A 74 19.28 6.01 -1.51
C ASP A 74 20.22 4.82 -1.61
N HIS A 75 19.70 3.65 -1.99
CA HIS A 75 20.54 2.47 -2.19
C HIS A 75 21.60 2.71 -3.26
N PHE A 76 21.21 3.29 -4.39
CA PHE A 76 22.16 3.53 -5.49
C PHE A 76 23.10 4.70 -5.21
N MET A 77 22.70 5.65 -4.37
CA MET A 77 23.54 6.82 -4.07
C MET A 77 24.40 6.64 -2.82
N ALA A 78 23.86 6.00 -1.77
CA ALA A 78 24.52 5.90 -0.47
C ALA A 78 24.64 4.47 0.06
N GLY A 79 24.13 3.48 -0.67
CA GLY A 79 24.22 2.07 -0.29
C GLY A 79 23.26 1.62 0.78
N SER A 80 22.37 2.49 1.28
CA SER A 80 21.39 2.18 2.30
C SER A 80 20.00 2.10 1.70
N SER A 81 19.23 1.07 2.05
CA SER A 81 17.84 0.94 1.62
C SER A 81 16.86 0.96 2.79
N PHE A 82 17.27 1.53 3.94
CA PHE A 82 16.44 1.58 5.15
C PHE A 82 15.11 2.30 4.91
N LEU A 83 15.10 3.36 4.09
CA LEU A 83 13.86 4.05 3.74
C LEU A 83 12.88 3.12 3.04
N GLY A 84 13.40 2.17 2.25
CA GLY A 84 12.56 1.15 1.62
C GLY A 84 11.90 0.23 2.64
N LEU A 85 12.62 -0.14 3.69
CA LEU A 85 12.03 -0.92 4.78
C LEU A 85 10.86 -0.18 5.43
N ILE A 86 11.04 1.11 5.71
CA ILE A 86 9.97 1.96 6.25
C ILE A 86 8.78 1.96 5.28
N GLY A 87 9.05 2.10 3.99
CA GLY A 87 8.00 2.06 2.97
C GLY A 87 7.19 0.77 3.00
N LEU A 88 7.86 -0.38 3.11
CA LEU A 88 7.18 -1.67 3.16
C LEU A 88 6.33 -1.81 4.43
N VAL A 89 6.82 -1.34 5.57
CA VAL A 89 6.04 -1.38 6.82
C VAL A 89 4.81 -0.50 6.72
N VAL A 90 4.96 0.73 6.24
CA VAL A 90 3.83 1.66 6.05
C VAL A 90 2.83 1.09 5.06
N GLY A 91 3.31 0.51 3.96
CA GLY A 91 2.45 -0.13 2.97
C GLY A 91 1.70 -1.32 3.53
N SER A 92 2.34 -2.13 4.38
CA SER A 92 1.68 -3.24 5.06
C SER A 92 0.53 -2.76 5.92
N LEU A 93 0.69 -1.64 6.62
CA LEU A 93 -0.39 -1.05 7.41
C LEU A 93 -1.55 -0.60 6.52
N ALA A 94 -1.27 0.01 5.38
CA ALA A 94 -2.31 0.39 4.42
C ALA A 94 -3.07 -0.84 3.93
N LEU A 95 -2.36 -1.91 3.62
CA LEU A 95 -2.98 -3.16 3.15
C LEU A 95 -3.88 -3.77 4.22
N LEU A 96 -3.51 -3.69 5.49
CA LEU A 96 -4.36 -4.20 6.57
C LEU A 96 -5.66 -3.41 6.69
N VAL A 97 -5.60 -2.08 6.57
CA VAL A 97 -6.81 -1.25 6.61
C VAL A 97 -7.73 -1.60 5.43
N LEU A 98 -7.16 -1.70 4.24
CA LEU A 98 -7.92 -2.09 3.05
C LEU A 98 -8.52 -3.49 3.18
N LEU A 99 -7.78 -4.42 3.77
CA LEU A 99 -8.24 -5.78 3.96
C LEU A 99 -9.47 -5.84 4.86
N ILE A 100 -9.51 -5.04 5.92
CA ILE A 100 -10.68 -4.97 6.79
C ILE A 100 -11.93 -4.64 5.97
N GLY A 101 -11.85 -3.61 5.12
CA GLY A 101 -12.98 -3.23 4.27
C GLY A 101 -13.41 -4.32 3.32
N GLN A 102 -12.46 -4.98 2.67
CA GLN A 102 -12.77 -6.05 1.72
C GLN A 102 -13.38 -7.27 2.41
N ARG A 103 -12.89 -7.63 3.60
CA ARG A 103 -13.42 -8.77 4.34
C ARG A 103 -14.83 -8.50 4.87
N VAL A 104 -15.07 -7.30 5.42
CA VAL A 104 -16.38 -6.92 5.95
C VAL A 104 -17.42 -6.89 4.84
N SER A 105 -17.08 -6.36 3.67
CA SER A 105 -17.98 -6.30 2.53
C SER A 105 -18.10 -7.62 1.77
N LYS A 106 -17.36 -8.63 2.18
CA LYS A 106 -17.30 -9.97 1.55
C LYS A 106 -16.82 -9.90 0.10
N ASN A 107 -16.04 -8.89 -0.24
CA ASN A 107 -15.38 -8.80 -1.54
C ASN A 107 -14.09 -9.62 -1.50
N TYR A 108 -14.23 -10.95 -1.65
CA TYR A 108 -13.12 -11.88 -1.48
C TYR A 108 -12.11 -11.81 -2.62
N GLU A 109 -12.51 -11.38 -3.81
CA GLU A 109 -11.56 -11.14 -4.90
C GLU A 109 -10.62 -9.99 -4.55
N GLY A 110 -11.16 -8.89 -4.04
CA GLY A 110 -10.32 -7.79 -3.55
C GLY A 110 -9.45 -8.20 -2.38
N ALA A 111 -10.01 -8.95 -1.44
CA ALA A 111 -9.25 -9.44 -0.28
C ALA A 111 -8.09 -10.34 -0.70
N LYS A 112 -8.30 -11.20 -1.70
CA LYS A 112 -7.26 -12.08 -2.23
C LYS A 112 -6.11 -11.28 -2.82
N THR A 113 -6.39 -10.26 -3.59
CA THR A 113 -5.38 -9.39 -4.18
C THR A 113 -4.55 -8.71 -3.10
N LEU A 114 -5.22 -8.20 -2.06
CA LEU A 114 -4.52 -7.56 -0.93
C LEU A 114 -3.65 -8.55 -0.17
N ALA A 115 -4.10 -9.79 -0.02
CA ALA A 115 -3.32 -10.85 0.64
C ALA A 115 -2.02 -11.12 -0.13
N ILE A 116 -2.08 -11.17 -1.46
CA ILE A 116 -0.91 -11.37 -2.30
C ILE A 116 0.08 -10.21 -2.11
N TYR A 117 -0.41 -8.98 -2.14
CA TYR A 117 0.45 -7.80 -1.90
C TYR A 117 1.06 -7.83 -0.51
N PHE A 118 0.29 -8.21 0.50
CA PHE A 118 0.77 -8.30 1.88
C PHE A 118 1.90 -9.32 2.01
N LEU A 119 1.76 -10.48 1.37
CA LEU A 119 2.82 -11.49 1.37
C LEU A 119 4.10 -10.97 0.73
N LEU A 120 3.97 -10.21 -0.37
CA LEU A 120 5.14 -9.58 -1.01
C LEU A 120 5.81 -8.56 -0.09
N ALA A 121 5.02 -7.77 0.62
CA ALA A 121 5.57 -6.78 1.56
C ALA A 121 6.33 -7.48 2.69
N ILE A 122 5.76 -8.53 3.26
CA ILE A 122 6.42 -9.30 4.32
C ILE A 122 7.70 -9.95 3.78
N ALA A 123 7.67 -10.52 2.56
CA ALA A 123 8.86 -11.07 1.94
C ALA A 123 9.95 -9.99 1.81
N GLY A 124 9.60 -8.79 1.39
CA GLY A 124 10.55 -7.69 1.30
C GLY A 124 11.15 -7.32 2.65
N ILE A 125 10.32 -7.27 3.69
CA ILE A 125 10.79 -6.99 5.05
C ILE A 125 11.79 -8.07 5.50
N VAL A 126 11.48 -9.33 5.25
CA VAL A 126 12.36 -10.45 5.63
C VAL A 126 13.69 -10.38 4.86
N LEU A 127 13.65 -9.97 3.60
CA LEU A 127 14.85 -9.89 2.75
C LEU A 127 15.73 -8.66 3.06
N PHE A 128 15.21 -7.70 3.82
CA PHE A 128 16.00 -6.54 4.22
C PHE A 128 17.17 -6.95 5.10
#